data_8d200ec235b1100146496b16ac6493ac
#
_entry.id   8d200ec235b1100146496b16ac6493ac
#
_cell.length_a   1.000
_cell.length_b   1.000
_cell.length_c   1.000
_cell.angle_alpha   90.00
_cell.angle_beta   90.00
_cell.angle_gamma   90.00
#
_symmetry.space_group_name_H-M   'P 1'
#
loop_
_entity.id
_entity.type
_entity.pdbx_description
1 polymer ?
#
loop_
_entity_poly.entity_id
_entity_poly.type
_entity_poly.pdbx_seq_one_letter_code
_entity_poly.pdbx_strand_id
1 'polypeptide(L)'
;MPYKLYAAFDEAQKRLESAGIPVTGTIAEILPESDIVLDATPGGIGAKNKILYQKYGKKAVFQGGEKDDIADVFFHGYANYEQGLNQDFLKLTSCNTTGLIRTIDCLDRSVGIERIAITIVRRVADPGDYHRGIVNALQVDKAPNHQAVDLMTIMPHVNATGLLVHAPITHGHFISVLATPKNDLSIEEAKKLFMEHDRIRLVSIDQGFLGNASIFKYARDLGRPRGDIYEVPVWEDTFIKSGRDIMFGIHIPQESVTIPESIDAIRAAMGMQTDKLTAVGLTNQYLGLPYWK
;
A
#
# COMPACT_ATOMS: atom_id res chain seq x y z
N MET A 1 20.25 13.53 -8.61
CA MET A 1 20.60 13.21 -10.01
C MET A 1 19.37 13.44 -10.87
N PRO A 2 19.51 14.00 -12.06
CA PRO A 2 18.39 14.00 -12.99
C PRO A 2 18.18 12.54 -13.44
N TYR A 3 16.94 12.05 -13.26
CA TYR A 3 16.54 10.74 -13.77
C TYR A 3 16.49 10.79 -15.30
N LYS A 4 16.96 9.73 -15.97
CA LYS A 4 16.79 9.57 -17.41
C LYS A 4 15.34 9.22 -17.69
N LEU A 5 14.71 9.89 -18.65
CA LEU A 5 13.36 9.62 -19.11
C LEU A 5 13.41 8.73 -20.34
N TYR A 6 12.66 7.64 -20.33
CA TYR A 6 12.45 6.76 -21.48
C TYR A 6 10.97 6.74 -21.84
N ALA A 7 10.67 6.78 -23.13
CA ALA A 7 9.31 6.72 -23.63
C ALA A 7 8.82 5.26 -23.67
N ALA A 8 7.51 5.05 -23.54
CA ALA A 8 6.92 3.72 -23.64
C ALA A 8 7.07 3.11 -25.05
N PHE A 9 7.07 3.94 -26.09
CA PHE A 9 7.18 3.54 -27.50
C PHE A 9 7.57 4.76 -28.36
N ASP A 10 7.97 4.54 -29.61
CA ASP A 10 8.54 5.56 -30.51
C ASP A 10 7.62 6.78 -30.73
N GLU A 11 6.31 6.58 -30.90
CA GLU A 11 5.37 7.70 -31.08
C GLU A 11 5.22 8.54 -29.80
N ALA A 12 5.35 7.92 -28.64
CA ALA A 12 5.37 8.65 -27.37
C ALA A 12 6.65 9.45 -27.22
N GLN A 13 7.80 8.92 -27.64
CA GLN A 13 9.07 9.65 -27.70
C GLN A 13 8.93 10.92 -28.54
N LYS A 14 8.47 10.79 -29.77
CA LYS A 14 8.29 11.94 -30.68
C LYS A 14 7.37 13.01 -30.09
N ARG A 15 6.28 12.61 -29.42
CA ARG A 15 5.36 13.56 -28.76
C ARG A 15 6.01 14.31 -27.61
N LEU A 16 6.79 13.61 -26.76
CA LEU A 16 7.51 14.21 -25.65
C LEU A 16 8.57 15.21 -26.16
N GLU A 17 9.36 14.82 -27.14
CA GLU A 17 10.39 15.67 -27.77
C GLU A 17 9.77 16.91 -28.42
N SER A 18 8.63 16.74 -29.11
CA SER A 18 7.88 17.86 -29.70
C SER A 18 7.34 18.84 -28.65
N ALA A 19 7.09 18.37 -27.44
CA ALA A 19 6.70 19.18 -26.28
C ALA A 19 7.91 19.78 -25.53
N GLY A 20 9.13 19.63 -26.04
CA GLY A 20 10.36 20.13 -25.40
C GLY A 20 10.84 19.32 -24.21
N ILE A 21 10.34 18.10 -24.04
CA ILE A 21 10.73 17.19 -22.94
C ILE A 21 11.84 16.26 -23.47
N PRO A 22 13.08 16.34 -22.93
CA PRO A 22 14.17 15.49 -23.39
C PRO A 22 13.92 14.02 -22.98
N VAL A 23 14.08 13.12 -23.94
CA VAL A 23 13.92 11.68 -23.77
C VAL A 23 15.25 11.00 -24.12
N THR A 24 15.65 10.01 -23.32
CA THR A 24 16.91 9.28 -23.54
C THR A 24 16.75 8.16 -24.57
N GLY A 25 15.54 7.60 -24.68
CA GLY A 25 15.20 6.49 -25.57
C GLY A 25 13.83 5.89 -25.23
N THR A 26 13.62 4.64 -25.59
CA THR A 26 12.39 3.89 -25.33
C THR A 26 12.56 2.83 -24.25
N ILE A 27 11.45 2.29 -23.74
CA ILE A 27 11.48 1.19 -22.76
C ILE A 27 12.23 -0.04 -23.31
N ALA A 28 12.17 -0.31 -24.61
CA ALA A 28 12.88 -1.42 -25.23
C ALA A 28 14.40 -1.26 -25.17
N GLU A 29 14.90 -0.04 -25.11
CA GLU A 29 16.34 0.26 -25.01
C GLU A 29 16.85 0.19 -23.58
N ILE A 30 16.04 0.55 -22.57
CA ILE A 30 16.45 0.47 -21.17
C ILE A 30 16.28 -0.93 -20.55
N LEU A 31 15.33 -1.72 -21.02
CA LEU A 31 15.05 -3.06 -20.44
C LEU A 31 16.28 -3.97 -20.40
N PRO A 32 17.13 -4.08 -21.44
CA PRO A 32 18.35 -4.90 -21.36
C PRO A 32 19.28 -4.51 -20.23
N GLU A 33 19.35 -3.22 -19.86
CA GLU A 33 20.23 -2.67 -18.82
C GLU A 33 19.59 -2.69 -17.42
N SER A 34 18.29 -3.03 -17.32
CA SER A 34 17.57 -3.04 -16.05
C SER A 34 17.73 -4.38 -15.33
N ASP A 35 17.84 -4.38 -14.01
CA ASP A 35 17.84 -5.60 -13.19
C ASP A 35 16.42 -6.08 -12.90
N ILE A 36 15.51 -5.14 -12.62
CA ILE A 36 14.11 -5.38 -12.28
C ILE A 36 13.24 -4.19 -12.73
N VAL A 37 11.99 -4.44 -13.04
CA VAL A 37 11.02 -3.41 -13.40
C VAL A 37 10.01 -3.21 -12.28
N LEU A 38 9.73 -1.95 -11.94
CA LEU A 38 8.59 -1.59 -11.10
C LEU A 38 7.49 -1.03 -12.01
N ASP A 39 6.47 -1.83 -12.28
CA ASP A 39 5.36 -1.46 -13.17
C ASP A 39 4.22 -0.80 -12.38
N ALA A 40 4.09 0.50 -12.54
CA ALA A 40 3.02 1.32 -11.95
C ALA A 40 2.01 1.81 -13.00
N THR A 41 1.89 1.12 -14.13
CA THR A 41 0.95 1.47 -15.20
C THR A 41 -0.51 1.20 -14.79
N PRO A 42 -1.48 1.87 -15.44
CA PRO A 42 -2.91 1.60 -15.18
C PRO A 42 -3.29 0.14 -15.41
N GLY A 43 -4.34 -0.32 -14.72
CA GLY A 43 -4.84 -1.69 -14.81
C GLY A 43 -5.04 -2.18 -16.25
N GLY A 44 -4.62 -3.42 -16.52
CA GLY A 44 -4.64 -4.04 -17.84
C GLY A 44 -3.49 -3.65 -18.78
N ILE A 45 -2.66 -2.68 -18.41
CA ILE A 45 -1.45 -2.32 -19.17
C ILE A 45 -0.27 -3.18 -18.72
N GLY A 46 -0.10 -3.41 -17.42
CA GLY A 46 0.95 -4.26 -16.88
C GLY A 46 0.90 -5.69 -17.45
N ALA A 47 -0.30 -6.25 -17.67
CA ALA A 47 -0.47 -7.55 -18.32
C ALA A 47 0.12 -7.58 -19.74
N LYS A 48 0.00 -6.49 -20.49
CA LYS A 48 0.62 -6.36 -21.82
C LYS A 48 2.14 -6.19 -21.71
N ASN A 49 2.58 -5.39 -20.75
CA ASN A 49 3.99 -5.14 -20.48
C ASN A 49 4.73 -6.41 -20.02
N LYS A 50 4.06 -7.29 -19.27
CA LYS A 50 4.63 -8.56 -18.81
C LYS A 50 5.23 -9.39 -19.96
N ILE A 51 4.57 -9.39 -21.11
CA ILE A 51 5.06 -10.10 -22.31
C ILE A 51 6.43 -9.55 -22.75
N LEU A 52 6.60 -8.24 -22.66
CA LEU A 52 7.86 -7.59 -22.98
C LEU A 52 8.93 -7.92 -21.94
N TYR A 53 8.59 -7.89 -20.64
CA TYR A 53 9.52 -8.26 -19.56
C TYR A 53 10.00 -9.69 -19.69
N GLN A 54 9.11 -10.63 -19.99
CA GLN A 54 9.44 -12.02 -20.27
C GLN A 54 10.38 -12.17 -21.46
N LYS A 55 10.11 -11.44 -22.56
CA LYS A 55 10.97 -11.43 -23.75
C LYS A 55 12.40 -11.01 -23.43
N TYR A 56 12.58 -10.06 -22.52
CA TYR A 56 13.90 -9.57 -22.10
C TYR A 56 14.47 -10.30 -20.87
N GLY A 57 13.79 -11.32 -20.35
CA GLY A 57 14.21 -12.07 -19.16
C GLY A 57 14.26 -11.19 -17.90
N LYS A 58 13.35 -10.23 -17.76
CA LYS A 58 13.34 -9.28 -16.64
C LYS A 58 12.29 -9.65 -15.62
N LYS A 59 12.66 -9.54 -14.35
CA LYS A 59 11.75 -9.59 -13.22
C LYS A 59 10.90 -8.33 -13.17
N ALA A 60 9.67 -8.44 -12.63
CA ALA A 60 8.84 -7.25 -12.44
C ALA A 60 7.99 -7.30 -11.16
N VAL A 61 7.78 -6.10 -10.59
CA VAL A 61 6.87 -5.86 -9.47
C VAL A 61 5.73 -4.97 -9.98
N PHE A 62 4.50 -5.47 -9.95
CA PHE A 62 3.32 -4.76 -10.41
C PHE A 62 2.62 -4.04 -9.26
N GLN A 63 2.49 -2.72 -9.37
CA GLN A 63 1.81 -1.86 -8.38
C GLN A 63 0.39 -1.48 -8.78
N GLY A 64 0.05 -1.57 -10.06
CA GLY A 64 -1.20 -1.07 -10.60
C GLY A 64 -2.42 -1.90 -10.26
N GLY A 65 -3.57 -1.52 -10.81
CA GLY A 65 -4.86 -2.22 -10.66
C GLY A 65 -4.96 -3.49 -11.50
N GLU A 66 -3.89 -4.28 -11.57
CA GLU A 66 -3.87 -5.56 -12.26
C GLU A 66 -4.59 -6.64 -11.45
N LYS A 67 -5.03 -7.71 -12.12
CA LYS A 67 -5.58 -8.90 -11.45
C LYS A 67 -4.48 -9.67 -10.73
N ASP A 68 -4.84 -10.48 -9.73
CA ASP A 68 -3.86 -11.22 -8.92
C ASP A 68 -3.09 -12.26 -9.71
N ASP A 69 -3.70 -12.81 -10.78
CA ASP A 69 -3.09 -13.80 -11.67
C ASP A 69 -1.98 -13.26 -12.59
N ILE A 70 -1.72 -11.95 -12.55
CA ILE A 70 -0.60 -11.36 -13.31
C ILE A 70 0.77 -11.82 -12.80
N ALA A 71 0.88 -12.17 -11.53
CA ALA A 71 2.14 -12.45 -10.85
C ALA A 71 2.16 -13.83 -10.20
N ASP A 72 3.35 -14.28 -9.86
CA ASP A 72 3.57 -15.56 -9.17
C ASP A 72 3.09 -15.48 -7.71
N VAL A 73 3.22 -14.29 -7.10
CA VAL A 73 2.83 -14.02 -5.72
C VAL A 73 2.14 -12.66 -5.59
N PHE A 74 1.03 -12.64 -4.87
CA PHE A 74 0.43 -11.43 -4.34
C PHE A 74 1.14 -11.10 -3.03
N PHE A 75 1.94 -10.03 -3.02
CA PHE A 75 3.01 -9.80 -2.04
C PHE A 75 2.71 -8.70 -1.03
N HIS A 76 3.07 -8.97 0.22
CA HIS A 76 3.13 -7.99 1.30
C HIS A 76 4.35 -8.26 2.20
N GLY A 77 5.19 -7.25 2.44
CA GLY A 77 6.48 -7.39 3.11
C GLY A 77 6.44 -8.06 4.50
N TYR A 78 5.45 -7.74 5.32
CA TYR A 78 5.32 -8.37 6.65
C TYR A 78 4.62 -9.72 6.61
N ALA A 79 3.59 -9.90 5.79
CA ALA A 79 2.73 -11.07 5.87
C ALA A 79 3.32 -12.29 5.16
N ASN A 80 3.93 -12.12 3.99
CA ASN A 80 4.38 -13.25 3.17
C ASN A 80 5.69 -13.01 2.40
N TYR A 81 6.65 -12.31 3.00
CA TYR A 81 7.94 -11.96 2.40
C TYR A 81 8.64 -13.17 1.76
N GLU A 82 8.65 -14.29 2.47
CA GLU A 82 9.35 -15.52 2.08
C GLU A 82 8.81 -16.10 0.78
N GLN A 83 7.52 -15.90 0.48
CA GLN A 83 6.91 -16.36 -0.77
C GLN A 83 7.41 -15.57 -1.99
N GLY A 84 7.84 -14.33 -1.79
CA GLY A 84 8.38 -13.46 -2.84
C GLY A 84 9.86 -13.71 -3.19
N LEU A 85 10.56 -14.57 -2.42
CA LEU A 85 11.99 -14.79 -2.62
C LEU A 85 12.28 -15.41 -4.00
N ASN A 86 13.13 -14.71 -4.77
CA ASN A 86 13.59 -15.12 -6.10
C ASN A 86 12.49 -15.28 -7.17
N GLN A 87 11.25 -14.90 -6.88
CA GLN A 87 10.17 -14.93 -7.87
C GLN A 87 10.42 -13.93 -9.01
N ASP A 88 9.92 -14.25 -10.20
CA ASP A 88 10.09 -13.40 -11.37
C ASP A 88 9.06 -12.27 -11.39
N PHE A 89 7.84 -12.55 -10.95
CA PHE A 89 6.75 -11.58 -10.97
C PHE A 89 6.05 -11.49 -9.62
N LEU A 90 6.06 -10.31 -9.04
CA LEU A 90 5.33 -10.00 -7.80
C LEU A 90 4.25 -8.96 -8.08
N LYS A 91 3.07 -9.13 -7.48
CA LYS A 91 2.04 -8.10 -7.45
C LYS A 91 1.91 -7.55 -6.04
N LEU A 92 1.98 -6.24 -5.88
CA LEU A 92 1.77 -5.58 -4.60
C LEU A 92 0.28 -5.44 -4.27
N THR A 93 -0.01 -5.44 -2.98
CA THR A 93 -1.33 -5.08 -2.46
C THR A 93 -1.65 -3.62 -2.74
N SER A 94 -2.94 -3.30 -2.88
CA SER A 94 -3.38 -1.90 -2.97
C SER A 94 -3.07 -1.13 -1.68
N CYS A 95 -3.11 0.19 -1.74
CA CYS A 95 -2.85 1.03 -0.57
C CYS A 95 -3.75 0.67 0.62
N ASN A 96 -5.04 0.44 0.37
CA ASN A 96 -5.99 0.04 1.41
C ASN A 96 -5.66 -1.35 1.97
N THR A 97 -5.42 -2.31 1.09
CA THR A 97 -5.07 -3.70 1.48
C THR A 97 -3.75 -3.72 2.25
N THR A 98 -2.75 -2.93 1.81
CA THR A 98 -1.47 -2.78 2.53
C THR A 98 -1.67 -2.31 3.97
N GLY A 99 -2.45 -1.25 4.17
CA GLY A 99 -2.68 -0.72 5.52
C GLY A 99 -3.50 -1.67 6.39
N LEU A 100 -4.49 -2.33 5.81
CA LEU A 100 -5.27 -3.36 6.50
C LEU A 100 -4.39 -4.52 6.95
N ILE A 101 -3.58 -5.08 6.06
CA ILE A 101 -2.71 -6.22 6.39
C ILE A 101 -1.73 -5.82 7.49
N ARG A 102 -1.10 -4.63 7.44
CA ARG A 102 -0.19 -4.19 8.52
C ARG A 102 -0.85 -4.21 9.89
N THR A 103 -2.07 -3.68 9.99
CA THR A 103 -2.77 -3.63 11.27
C THR A 103 -3.30 -4.99 11.71
N ILE A 104 -3.85 -5.77 10.79
CA ILE A 104 -4.43 -7.08 11.10
C ILE A 104 -3.34 -8.12 11.36
N ASP A 105 -2.27 -8.21 10.56
CA ASP A 105 -1.13 -9.10 10.79
C ASP A 105 -0.44 -8.80 12.13
N CYS A 106 -0.33 -7.53 12.51
CA CYS A 106 0.22 -7.12 13.79
C CYS A 106 -0.59 -7.70 14.97
N LEU A 107 -1.92 -7.62 14.92
CA LEU A 107 -2.78 -8.20 15.96
C LEU A 107 -2.84 -9.72 15.86
N ASP A 108 -2.93 -10.26 14.65
CA ASP A 108 -3.08 -11.71 14.40
C ASP A 108 -1.91 -12.52 14.94
N ARG A 109 -0.68 -12.03 14.80
CA ARG A 109 0.52 -12.66 15.37
C ARG A 109 0.50 -12.78 16.88
N SER A 110 -0.21 -11.89 17.58
CA SER A 110 -0.28 -11.89 19.04
C SER A 110 -1.44 -12.71 19.58
N VAL A 111 -2.64 -12.49 19.05
CA VAL A 111 -3.87 -13.04 19.63
C VAL A 111 -4.68 -13.90 18.67
N GLY A 112 -4.26 -13.96 17.40
CA GLY A 112 -5.05 -14.54 16.31
C GLY A 112 -6.28 -13.68 15.98
N ILE A 113 -6.59 -13.53 14.71
CA ILE A 113 -7.82 -12.86 14.25
C ILE A 113 -8.73 -13.88 13.57
N GLU A 114 -9.98 -13.94 14.04
CA GLU A 114 -11.01 -14.80 13.46
C GLU A 114 -11.69 -14.11 12.28
N ARG A 115 -12.08 -12.85 12.48
CA ARG A 115 -12.90 -12.11 11.53
C ARG A 115 -12.59 -10.62 11.58
N ILE A 116 -12.77 -9.94 10.42
CA ILE A 116 -12.84 -8.49 10.34
C ILE A 116 -14.05 -8.02 9.55
N ALA A 117 -14.61 -6.88 9.95
CA ALA A 117 -15.55 -6.12 9.14
C ALA A 117 -15.00 -4.70 8.95
N ILE A 118 -14.99 -4.21 7.71
CA ILE A 118 -14.39 -2.93 7.37
C ILE A 118 -15.37 -2.01 6.64
N THR A 119 -15.23 -0.70 6.87
CA THR A 119 -15.84 0.32 6.03
C THR A 119 -14.75 1.24 5.52
N ILE A 120 -14.55 1.27 4.22
CA ILE A 120 -13.57 2.12 3.55
C ILE A 120 -14.25 3.39 3.06
N VAL A 121 -13.80 4.55 3.53
CA VAL A 121 -14.13 5.86 2.97
C VAL A 121 -12.99 6.25 2.03
N ARG A 122 -13.21 6.02 0.72
CA ARG A 122 -12.21 6.21 -0.32
C ARG A 122 -12.29 7.62 -0.89
N ARG A 123 -11.14 8.28 -1.03
CA ARG A 123 -11.05 9.54 -1.77
C ARG A 123 -11.35 9.32 -3.26
N VAL A 124 -11.88 10.34 -3.93
CA VAL A 124 -12.18 10.34 -5.37
C VAL A 124 -11.31 11.30 -6.18
N ALA A 125 -10.46 12.06 -5.52
CA ALA A 125 -9.66 13.11 -6.15
C ALA A 125 -8.30 12.59 -6.68
N ASP A 126 -8.29 11.47 -7.38
CA ASP A 126 -7.11 11.00 -8.08
C ASP A 126 -6.98 11.72 -9.44
N PRO A 127 -5.78 12.18 -9.83
CA PRO A 127 -5.58 12.92 -11.09
C PRO A 127 -6.05 12.17 -12.33
N GLY A 128 -6.00 10.83 -12.33
CA GLY A 128 -6.48 9.98 -13.42
C GLY A 128 -7.98 9.64 -13.36
N ASP A 129 -8.64 9.95 -12.26
CA ASP A 129 -10.00 9.52 -11.96
C ASP A 129 -11.01 10.69 -11.93
N TYR A 130 -10.76 11.76 -12.68
CA TYR A 130 -11.64 12.94 -12.74
C TYR A 130 -13.11 12.59 -13.07
N HIS A 131 -13.35 11.47 -13.76
CA HIS A 131 -14.68 10.94 -14.04
C HIS A 131 -15.40 10.38 -12.80
N ARG A 132 -14.68 10.15 -11.71
CA ARG A 132 -15.25 9.81 -10.40
C ARG A 132 -15.61 11.04 -9.57
N GLY A 133 -15.43 12.24 -10.13
CA GLY A 133 -15.64 13.51 -9.45
C GLY A 133 -17.05 13.65 -8.91
N ILE A 134 -17.26 13.22 -7.67
CA ILE A 134 -18.49 13.42 -6.91
C ILE A 134 -18.34 14.75 -6.16
N VAL A 135 -19.35 15.60 -6.27
CA VAL A 135 -19.39 16.86 -5.52
C VAL A 135 -20.52 16.75 -4.50
N ASN A 136 -20.17 16.94 -3.21
CA ASN A 136 -21.14 16.94 -2.10
C ASN A 136 -22.03 15.70 -1.99
N ALA A 137 -21.54 14.54 -2.41
CA ALA A 137 -22.27 13.28 -2.35
C ALA A 137 -21.35 12.12 -1.99
N LEU A 138 -21.91 11.04 -1.46
CA LEU A 138 -21.24 9.76 -1.33
C LEU A 138 -21.69 8.83 -2.45
N GLN A 139 -20.78 8.01 -2.98
CA GLN A 139 -21.09 6.93 -3.89
C GLN A 139 -20.77 5.59 -3.21
N VAL A 140 -21.67 4.63 -3.33
CA VAL A 140 -21.51 3.30 -2.74
C VAL A 140 -21.06 2.33 -3.82
N ASP A 141 -20.06 1.51 -3.53
CA ASP A 141 -19.60 0.44 -4.40
C ASP A 141 -20.40 -0.86 -4.19
N LYS A 142 -20.38 -1.73 -5.20
CA LYS A 142 -21.01 -3.05 -5.10
C LYS A 142 -20.20 -3.96 -4.15
N ALA A 143 -20.93 -4.74 -3.34
CA ALA A 143 -20.33 -5.82 -2.58
C ALA A 143 -19.99 -7.02 -3.50
N PRO A 144 -18.98 -7.86 -3.17
CA PRO A 144 -18.10 -7.73 -2.01
C PRO A 144 -17.03 -6.66 -2.20
N ASN A 145 -16.54 -6.10 -1.08
CA ASN A 145 -15.39 -5.20 -1.08
C ASN A 145 -14.13 -5.97 -1.51
N HIS A 146 -13.46 -5.51 -2.57
CA HIS A 146 -12.30 -6.22 -3.11
C HIS A 146 -11.10 -6.22 -2.17
N GLN A 147 -10.91 -5.20 -1.32
CA GLN A 147 -9.81 -5.19 -0.35
C GLN A 147 -9.98 -6.25 0.75
N ALA A 148 -11.22 -6.59 1.10
CA ALA A 148 -11.49 -7.73 1.98
C ALA A 148 -11.11 -9.06 1.30
N VAL A 149 -11.41 -9.20 0.02
CA VAL A 149 -11.00 -10.37 -0.78
C VAL A 149 -9.49 -10.46 -0.90
N ASP A 150 -8.83 -9.35 -1.24
CA ASP A 150 -7.37 -9.27 -1.35
C ASP A 150 -6.68 -9.66 -0.03
N LEU A 151 -7.22 -9.19 1.11
CA LEU A 151 -6.67 -9.56 2.43
C LEU A 151 -6.77 -11.08 2.65
N MET A 152 -7.91 -11.69 2.33
CA MET A 152 -8.09 -13.15 2.45
C MET A 152 -7.18 -13.95 1.53
N THR A 153 -6.72 -13.37 0.41
CA THR A 153 -5.73 -14.02 -0.47
C THR A 153 -4.38 -14.17 0.24
N ILE A 154 -3.99 -13.19 1.07
CA ILE A 154 -2.72 -13.19 1.80
C ILE A 154 -2.87 -13.84 3.19
N MET A 155 -4.00 -13.61 3.85
CA MET A 155 -4.32 -14.12 5.19
C MET A 155 -5.60 -14.99 5.14
N PRO A 156 -5.54 -16.19 4.54
CA PRO A 156 -6.75 -16.99 4.23
C PRO A 156 -7.48 -17.51 5.47
N HIS A 157 -6.86 -17.45 6.63
CA HIS A 157 -7.46 -17.83 7.90
C HIS A 157 -8.30 -16.72 8.56
N VAL A 158 -8.23 -15.49 8.02
CA VAL A 158 -9.03 -14.35 8.50
C VAL A 158 -10.26 -14.19 7.61
N ASN A 159 -11.46 -14.29 8.19
CA ASN A 159 -12.69 -14.02 7.47
C ASN A 159 -12.92 -12.50 7.36
N ALA A 160 -12.84 -11.95 6.16
CA ALA A 160 -12.95 -10.51 5.92
C ALA A 160 -14.19 -10.15 5.10
N THR A 161 -14.89 -9.10 5.52
CA THR A 161 -16.01 -8.51 4.80
C THR A 161 -16.02 -6.99 4.93
N GLY A 162 -16.75 -6.29 4.07
CA GLY A 162 -16.84 -4.84 4.23
C GLY A 162 -17.56 -4.10 3.11
N LEU A 163 -17.69 -2.80 3.36
CA LEU A 163 -18.26 -1.83 2.45
C LEU A 163 -17.19 -0.86 1.96
N LEU A 164 -17.42 -0.31 0.77
CA LEU A 164 -16.61 0.78 0.23
C LEU A 164 -17.54 1.91 -0.20
N VAL A 165 -17.24 3.12 0.28
CA VAL A 165 -17.91 4.36 -0.13
C VAL A 165 -16.86 5.33 -0.66
N HIS A 166 -17.19 6.03 -1.73
CA HIS A 166 -16.36 7.11 -2.28
C HIS A 166 -16.84 8.44 -1.70
N ALA A 167 -15.90 9.25 -1.26
CA ALA A 167 -16.16 10.57 -0.68
C ALA A 167 -15.36 11.66 -1.40
N PRO A 168 -15.86 12.90 -1.50
CA PRO A 168 -15.19 14.01 -2.16
C PRO A 168 -14.08 14.59 -1.28
N ILE A 169 -13.10 13.77 -0.94
CA ILE A 169 -11.92 14.10 -0.14
C ILE A 169 -10.65 13.91 -0.96
N THR A 170 -9.57 14.58 -0.57
CA THR A 170 -8.30 14.63 -1.34
C THR A 170 -7.12 13.97 -0.63
N HIS A 171 -7.16 13.81 0.69
CA HIS A 171 -6.02 13.38 1.49
C HIS A 171 -6.18 11.95 1.99
N GLY A 172 -5.85 10.98 1.14
CA GLY A 172 -5.87 9.56 1.49
C GLY A 172 -7.26 9.00 1.78
N HIS A 173 -7.32 7.82 2.38
CA HIS A 173 -8.55 7.13 2.73
C HIS A 173 -8.69 7.00 4.23
N PHE A 174 -9.90 6.77 4.71
CA PHE A 174 -10.17 6.35 6.07
C PHE A 174 -10.77 4.95 6.05
N ILE A 175 -10.34 4.08 6.97
CA ILE A 175 -10.95 2.76 7.15
C ILE A 175 -11.36 2.62 8.61
N SER A 176 -12.62 2.32 8.83
CA SER A 176 -13.10 1.79 10.10
C SER A 176 -12.92 0.27 10.08
N VAL A 177 -12.22 -0.26 11.06
CA VAL A 177 -11.93 -1.68 11.22
C VAL A 177 -12.62 -2.18 12.48
N LEU A 178 -13.40 -3.25 12.37
CA LEU A 178 -13.90 -4.03 13.48
C LEU A 178 -13.27 -5.42 13.38
N ALA A 179 -12.43 -5.78 14.34
CA ALA A 179 -11.74 -7.05 14.39
C ALA A 179 -12.26 -7.91 15.54
N THR A 180 -12.44 -9.21 15.29
CA THR A 180 -12.78 -10.21 16.31
C THR A 180 -11.56 -11.09 16.57
N PRO A 181 -10.81 -10.85 17.66
CA PRO A 181 -9.68 -11.69 18.05
C PRO A 181 -10.15 -13.10 18.48
N LYS A 182 -9.28 -14.11 18.28
CA LYS A 182 -9.50 -15.47 18.80
C LYS A 182 -9.33 -15.52 20.32
N ASN A 183 -8.30 -14.84 20.81
CA ASN A 183 -8.04 -14.69 22.23
C ASN A 183 -8.43 -13.28 22.70
N ASP A 184 -8.67 -13.08 23.98
CA ASP A 184 -9.04 -11.76 24.49
C ASP A 184 -7.90 -10.76 24.26
N LEU A 185 -8.27 -9.51 23.91
CA LEU A 185 -7.36 -8.42 23.64
C LEU A 185 -7.93 -7.13 24.24
N SER A 186 -7.18 -6.54 25.15
CA SER A 186 -7.52 -5.21 25.67
C SER A 186 -7.16 -4.10 24.68
N ILE A 187 -7.76 -2.92 24.86
CA ILE A 187 -7.41 -1.74 24.07
C ILE A 187 -5.95 -1.36 24.29
N GLU A 188 -5.48 -1.42 25.51
CA GLU A 188 -4.11 -1.08 25.89
C GLU A 188 -3.08 -2.02 25.24
N GLU A 189 -3.37 -3.31 25.21
CA GLU A 189 -2.53 -4.30 24.52
C GLU A 189 -2.51 -4.06 23.01
N ALA A 190 -3.66 -3.78 22.40
CA ALA A 190 -3.73 -3.47 20.96
C ALA A 190 -2.92 -2.20 20.62
N LYS A 191 -3.06 -1.14 21.42
CA LYS A 191 -2.27 0.09 21.28
C LYS A 191 -0.78 -0.19 21.42
N LYS A 192 -0.38 -1.01 22.42
CA LYS A 192 1.02 -1.38 22.63
C LYS A 192 1.59 -2.11 21.40
N LEU A 193 0.89 -3.11 20.87
CA LEU A 193 1.30 -3.84 19.66
C LEU A 193 1.50 -2.90 18.48
N PHE A 194 0.60 -1.95 18.29
CA PHE A 194 0.73 -0.96 17.22
C PHE A 194 1.90 0.01 17.43
N MET A 195 2.19 0.42 18.67
CA MET A 195 3.36 1.26 18.97
C MET A 195 4.70 0.55 18.71
N GLU A 196 4.73 -0.77 18.88
CA GLU A 196 5.93 -1.58 18.64
C GLU A 196 6.17 -1.87 17.15
N HIS A 197 5.18 -1.61 16.29
CA HIS A 197 5.27 -1.87 14.86
C HIS A 197 5.81 -0.65 14.10
N ASP A 198 6.96 -0.78 13.41
CA ASP A 198 7.64 0.34 12.73
C ASP A 198 6.81 1.07 11.69
N ARG A 199 5.85 0.40 11.02
CA ARG A 199 5.01 0.98 9.97
C ARG A 199 3.60 1.31 10.42
N ILE A 200 3.35 1.37 11.73
CA ILE A 200 2.09 1.85 12.32
C ILE A 200 2.41 3.00 13.26
N ARG A 201 1.53 4.00 13.34
CA ARG A 201 1.66 5.14 14.26
C ARG A 201 0.33 5.42 14.93
N LEU A 202 0.34 5.46 16.25
CA LEU A 202 -0.80 6.01 16.99
C LEU A 202 -0.78 7.53 16.86
N VAL A 203 -1.93 8.09 16.61
CA VAL A 203 -2.17 9.54 16.55
C VAL A 203 -3.42 9.86 17.36
N SER A 204 -3.48 11.06 17.95
CA SER A 204 -4.58 11.47 18.84
C SER A 204 -5.20 12.78 18.39
N ILE A 205 -6.50 12.91 18.61
CA ILE A 205 -7.25 14.17 18.42
C ILE A 205 -6.69 15.26 19.32
N ASP A 206 -6.33 14.94 20.55
CA ASP A 206 -5.75 15.87 21.52
C ASP A 206 -4.36 16.39 21.09
N GLN A 207 -3.64 15.62 20.28
CA GLN A 207 -2.38 16.05 19.66
C GLN A 207 -2.59 16.91 18.40
N GLY A 208 -3.84 17.19 18.02
CA GLY A 208 -4.19 18.00 16.85
C GLY A 208 -4.39 17.21 15.55
N PHE A 209 -4.39 15.87 15.60
CA PHE A 209 -4.66 15.03 14.44
C PHE A 209 -6.18 14.82 14.23
N LEU A 210 -6.87 15.93 13.89
CA LEU A 210 -8.33 15.93 13.72
C LEU A 210 -8.83 15.16 12.50
N GLY A 211 -7.95 14.86 11.53
CA GLY A 211 -8.31 14.17 10.30
C GLY A 211 -7.13 14.01 9.35
N ASN A 212 -7.40 13.48 8.17
CA ASN A 212 -6.40 13.14 7.16
C ASN A 212 -5.47 14.32 6.81
N ALA A 213 -6.03 15.53 6.69
CA ALA A 213 -5.25 16.72 6.31
C ALA A 213 -4.23 17.13 7.38
N SER A 214 -4.54 16.97 8.66
CA SER A 214 -3.60 17.29 9.75
C SER A 214 -2.42 16.32 9.79
N ILE A 215 -2.65 15.05 9.49
CA ILE A 215 -1.59 14.01 9.36
C ILE A 215 -0.66 14.37 8.19
N PHE A 216 -1.24 14.70 7.03
CA PHE A 216 -0.47 15.09 5.85
C PHE A 216 0.34 16.39 6.08
N LYS A 217 -0.26 17.38 6.75
CA LYS A 217 0.46 18.59 7.15
C LYS A 217 1.65 18.26 8.05
N TYR A 218 1.45 17.42 9.05
CA TYR A 218 2.52 17.02 9.97
C TYR A 218 3.71 16.36 9.26
N ALA A 219 3.45 15.50 8.28
CA ALA A 219 4.52 14.89 7.49
C ALA A 219 5.35 15.94 6.72
N ARG A 220 4.71 17.00 6.21
CA ARG A 220 5.43 18.14 5.62
C ARG A 220 6.26 18.90 6.64
N ASP A 221 5.70 19.13 7.82
CA ASP A 221 6.39 19.83 8.92
C ASP A 221 7.63 19.03 9.40
N LEU A 222 7.60 17.68 9.30
CA LEU A 222 8.75 16.81 9.51
C LEU A 222 9.79 16.88 8.39
N GLY A 223 9.54 17.63 7.32
CA GLY A 223 10.44 17.75 6.18
C GLY A 223 10.42 16.54 5.24
N ARG A 224 9.42 15.68 5.33
CA ARG A 224 9.29 14.53 4.41
C ARG A 224 8.97 15.02 2.99
N PRO A 225 9.68 14.54 1.97
CA PRO A 225 9.42 14.92 0.59
C PRO A 225 7.94 14.68 0.23
N ARG A 226 7.29 15.66 -0.40
CA ARG A 226 5.87 15.64 -0.79
C ARG A 226 4.86 15.42 0.35
N GLY A 227 5.31 15.40 1.63
CA GLY A 227 4.49 15.01 2.76
C GLY A 227 4.19 13.51 2.82
N ASP A 228 5.10 12.69 2.31
CA ASP A 228 4.95 11.23 2.26
C ASP A 228 4.85 10.63 3.66
N ILE A 229 3.84 9.81 3.88
CA ILE A 229 3.60 9.06 5.11
C ILE A 229 3.68 7.57 4.74
N TYR A 230 4.72 6.91 5.20
CA TYR A 230 4.97 5.49 4.89
C TYR A 230 4.28 4.55 5.87
N GLU A 231 3.93 5.08 7.05
CA GLU A 231 3.25 4.41 8.13
C GLU A 231 1.73 4.43 7.93
N VAL A 232 1.03 3.61 8.70
CA VAL A 232 -0.43 3.63 8.84
C VAL A 232 -0.76 4.37 10.14
N PRO A 233 -1.26 5.60 10.09
CA PRO A 233 -1.77 6.27 11.28
C PRO A 233 -3.06 5.60 11.78
N VAL A 234 -3.12 5.34 13.07
CA VAL A 234 -4.27 4.77 13.80
C VAL A 234 -4.69 5.77 14.86
N TRP A 235 -5.94 6.23 14.81
CA TRP A 235 -6.46 7.15 15.84
C TRP A 235 -6.73 6.40 17.15
N GLU A 236 -5.93 6.67 18.16
CA GLU A 236 -6.07 6.03 19.47
C GLU A 236 -7.38 6.37 20.18
N ASP A 237 -8.00 7.50 19.82
CA ASP A 237 -9.28 7.94 20.36
C ASP A 237 -10.49 7.18 19.76
N THR A 238 -10.26 6.37 18.76
CA THR A 238 -11.31 5.59 18.08
C THR A 238 -11.43 4.14 18.54
N PHE A 239 -10.58 3.72 19.50
CA PHE A 239 -10.66 2.37 20.02
C PHE A 239 -11.91 2.15 20.86
N ILE A 240 -12.68 1.14 20.48
CA ILE A 240 -13.88 0.70 21.18
C ILE A 240 -13.81 -0.82 21.33
N LYS A 241 -14.09 -1.34 22.54
CA LYS A 241 -14.22 -2.78 22.78
C LYS A 241 -15.68 -3.11 23.08
N SER A 242 -16.22 -4.15 22.44
CA SER A 242 -17.56 -4.68 22.70
C SER A 242 -17.50 -6.22 22.68
N GLY A 243 -17.60 -6.84 23.83
CA GLY A 243 -17.31 -8.25 23.97
C GLY A 243 -15.88 -8.57 23.55
N ARG A 244 -15.71 -9.49 22.60
CA ARG A 244 -14.40 -9.77 22.01
C ARG A 244 -14.02 -8.79 20.90
N ASP A 245 -14.98 -8.10 20.31
CA ASP A 245 -14.74 -7.23 19.18
C ASP A 245 -13.99 -5.97 19.60
N ILE A 246 -12.99 -5.58 18.81
CA ILE A 246 -12.26 -4.34 18.95
C ILE A 246 -12.40 -3.52 17.65
N MET A 247 -12.77 -2.27 17.80
CA MET A 247 -12.95 -1.34 16.68
C MET A 247 -11.92 -0.23 16.77
N PHE A 248 -11.39 0.20 15.62
CA PHE A 248 -10.48 1.35 15.50
C PHE A 248 -10.52 1.95 14.09
N GLY A 249 -10.07 3.20 13.98
CA GLY A 249 -9.98 3.92 12.71
C GLY A 249 -8.55 4.09 12.25
N ILE A 250 -8.29 3.87 10.96
CA ILE A 250 -6.97 4.03 10.35
C ILE A 250 -7.01 5.01 9.17
N HIS A 251 -5.91 5.72 8.97
CA HIS A 251 -5.67 6.51 7.78
C HIS A 251 -4.78 5.74 6.79
N ILE A 252 -5.12 5.82 5.50
CA ILE A 252 -4.33 5.23 4.43
C ILE A 252 -3.75 6.35 3.56
N PRO A 253 -2.45 6.65 3.70
CA PRO A 253 -1.73 7.60 2.85
C PRO A 253 -1.49 6.99 1.47
N GLN A 254 -2.45 7.16 0.57
CA GLN A 254 -2.53 6.44 -0.72
C GLN A 254 -1.24 6.52 -1.54
N GLU A 255 -0.58 7.68 -1.59
CA GLU A 255 0.58 7.90 -2.45
C GLU A 255 1.86 7.24 -1.95
N SER A 256 1.96 6.93 -0.65
CA SER A 256 3.24 6.60 -0.04
C SER A 256 3.24 5.33 0.80
N VAL A 257 2.07 4.88 1.27
CA VAL A 257 1.97 3.70 2.16
C VAL A 257 2.53 2.42 1.52
N THR A 258 2.51 2.29 0.19
CA THR A 258 3.01 1.12 -0.55
C THR A 258 4.49 1.22 -0.93
N ILE A 259 5.14 2.36 -0.73
CA ILE A 259 6.56 2.53 -1.08
C ILE A 259 7.46 1.53 -0.32
N PRO A 260 7.30 1.33 1.00
CA PRO A 260 8.08 0.31 1.71
C PRO A 260 7.90 -1.10 1.14
N GLU A 261 6.66 -1.48 0.78
CA GLU A 261 6.38 -2.80 0.18
C GLU A 261 7.03 -2.96 -1.20
N SER A 262 7.12 -1.87 -1.97
CA SER A 262 7.82 -1.88 -3.27
C SER A 262 9.30 -2.20 -3.10
N ILE A 263 9.94 -1.60 -2.09
CA ILE A 263 11.35 -1.84 -1.78
C ILE A 263 11.56 -3.26 -1.26
N ASP A 264 10.67 -3.73 -0.36
CA ASP A 264 10.71 -5.09 0.16
C ASP A 264 10.53 -6.13 -0.95
N ALA A 265 9.61 -5.87 -1.89
CA ALA A 265 9.37 -6.76 -3.03
C ALA A 265 10.59 -6.84 -3.95
N ILE A 266 11.26 -5.73 -4.23
CA ILE A 266 12.52 -5.72 -4.98
C ILE A 266 13.57 -6.56 -4.27
N ARG A 267 13.75 -6.39 -2.94
CA ARG A 267 14.70 -7.17 -2.16
C ARG A 267 14.41 -8.67 -2.20
N ALA A 268 13.13 -9.04 -2.07
CA ALA A 268 12.68 -10.44 -2.14
C ALA A 268 12.89 -11.03 -3.53
N ALA A 269 12.37 -10.37 -4.58
CA ALA A 269 12.46 -10.85 -5.96
C ALA A 269 13.91 -11.02 -6.43
N MET A 270 14.81 -10.12 -5.99
CA MET A 270 16.24 -10.16 -6.32
C MET A 270 17.07 -11.05 -5.38
N GLY A 271 16.45 -11.67 -4.36
CA GLY A 271 17.16 -12.48 -3.37
C GLY A 271 18.22 -11.72 -2.56
N MET A 272 18.08 -10.39 -2.45
CA MET A 272 19.07 -9.53 -1.78
C MET A 272 19.14 -9.77 -0.28
N GLN A 273 18.02 -10.13 0.32
CA GLN A 273 17.87 -10.51 1.72
C GLN A 273 16.89 -11.67 1.84
N THR A 274 17.28 -12.74 2.49
CA THR A 274 16.41 -13.94 2.69
C THR A 274 15.66 -13.88 4.01
N ASP A 275 16.22 -13.19 5.01
CA ASP A 275 15.56 -12.98 6.29
C ASP A 275 14.62 -11.77 6.23
N LYS A 276 13.34 -12.01 6.47
CA LYS A 276 12.29 -11.00 6.43
C LYS A 276 12.53 -9.82 7.36
N LEU A 277 12.87 -10.08 8.61
CA LEU A 277 13.03 -9.02 9.61
C LEU A 277 14.21 -8.11 9.26
N THR A 278 15.31 -8.69 8.78
CA THR A 278 16.44 -7.93 8.26
C THR A 278 16.06 -7.09 7.05
N ALA A 279 15.35 -7.67 6.07
CA ALA A 279 14.96 -6.97 4.86
C ALA A 279 14.05 -5.77 5.15
N VAL A 280 12.98 -6.00 5.91
CA VAL A 280 12.00 -4.98 6.30
C VAL A 280 12.65 -3.93 7.21
N GLY A 281 13.50 -4.33 8.14
CA GLY A 281 14.26 -3.44 9.02
C GLY A 281 15.17 -2.48 8.26
N LEU A 282 15.89 -2.98 7.25
CA LEU A 282 16.72 -2.13 6.37
C LEU A 282 15.86 -1.13 5.59
N THR A 283 14.73 -1.57 5.04
CA THR A 283 13.80 -0.67 4.35
C THR A 283 13.30 0.44 5.28
N ASN A 284 12.90 0.09 6.50
CA ASN A 284 12.44 1.04 7.51
C ASN A 284 13.53 2.05 7.87
N GLN A 285 14.76 1.56 8.09
CA GLN A 285 15.91 2.40 8.42
C GLN A 285 16.21 3.44 7.33
N TYR A 286 16.28 3.01 6.06
CA TYR A 286 16.58 3.91 4.94
C TYR A 286 15.45 4.91 4.64
N LEU A 287 14.20 4.57 4.95
CA LEU A 287 13.05 5.47 4.84
C LEU A 287 12.87 6.38 6.07
N GLY A 288 13.67 6.20 7.12
CA GLY A 288 13.58 7.00 8.33
C GLY A 288 12.33 6.74 9.17
N LEU A 289 11.72 5.53 9.07
CA LEU A 289 10.48 5.22 9.77
C LEU A 289 10.62 5.20 11.30
N PRO A 290 11.75 4.72 11.90
CA PRO A 290 11.93 4.75 13.35
C PRO A 290 11.98 6.15 13.96
N TYR A 291 12.12 7.20 13.14
CA TYR A 291 12.33 8.59 13.61
C TYR A 291 11.04 9.40 13.75
N TRP A 292 9.91 8.89 13.30
CA TRP A 292 8.63 9.48 13.64
C TRP A 292 8.17 8.92 15.00
N LYS A 293 8.73 9.47 16.04
CA LYS A 293 8.30 9.18 17.42
C LYS A 293 7.57 10.37 18.00
#